data_a92c895ace0bfedeeb89e0ce3a07fd39
#
_entry.id   a92c895ace0bfedeeb89e0ce3a07fd39
#
_cell.length_a   1.000
_cell.length_b   1.000
_cell.length_c   1.000
_cell.angle_alpha   90.00
_cell.angle_beta   90.00
_cell.angle_gamma   90.00
#
_symmetry.space_group_name_H-M   'P 1'
#
loop_
_entity.id
_entity.type
_entity.pdbx_description
1 polymer ?
#
loop_
_entity_poly.entity_id
_entity_poly.type
_entity_poly.pdbx_seq_one_letter_code
_entity_poly.pdbx_strand_id
1 'polypeptide(L)'
;MYKGLFNESETPAEELTAEVFDEAEEHQFFFSASGNSSFKYVDQDNNGFPVGLAFELVTGEAGSEILSVTLRHQPDKGASGVSDGDITNAGGETDIEVLFDVIIE
;
A
#
# COMPACT_ATOMS: atom_id res chain seq x y z
N MET A 1 -7.23 -0.54 11.75
CA MET A 1 -7.01 -0.71 10.31
C MET A 1 -7.13 0.61 9.59
N TYR A 2 -6.16 0.95 8.80
CA TYR A 2 -6.20 2.14 7.96
C TYR A 2 -6.89 1.80 6.65
N LYS A 3 -7.78 2.66 6.21
CA LYS A 3 -8.57 2.41 5.02
C LYS A 3 -8.41 3.57 4.04
N GLY A 4 -7.70 3.33 2.97
CA GLY A 4 -7.35 4.33 2.00
C GLY A 4 -6.05 5.03 2.36
N LEU A 5 -5.35 5.55 1.37
CA LEU A 5 -4.06 6.19 1.55
C LEU A 5 -4.22 7.64 2.00
N PHE A 6 -5.20 8.32 1.47
CA PHE A 6 -5.49 9.70 1.80
C PHE A 6 -6.85 9.76 2.48
N ASN A 7 -6.86 10.34 3.66
CA ASN A 7 -8.06 10.40 4.48
C ASN A 7 -8.62 11.82 4.55
N GLU A 8 -8.32 12.62 3.57
CA GLU A 8 -8.88 13.95 3.45
C GLU A 8 -10.04 13.92 2.48
N SER A 9 -10.84 14.96 2.55
CA SER A 9 -11.93 15.17 1.60
C SER A 9 -11.47 15.96 0.38
N GLU A 10 -10.18 16.09 0.20
CA GLU A 10 -9.61 16.81 -0.93
C GLU A 10 -9.89 16.08 -2.23
N THR A 11 -10.42 16.81 -3.21
CA THR A 11 -10.81 16.24 -4.49
C THR A 11 -9.71 15.45 -5.19
N PRO A 12 -8.43 15.92 -5.24
CA PRO A 12 -7.38 15.11 -5.88
C PRO A 12 -7.16 13.76 -5.20
N ALA A 13 -7.23 13.70 -3.86
CA ALA A 13 -7.06 12.44 -3.15
C ALA A 13 -8.24 11.50 -3.41
N GLU A 14 -9.45 12.04 -3.45
CA GLU A 14 -10.65 11.26 -3.74
C GLU A 14 -10.61 10.71 -5.16
N GLU A 15 -10.18 11.51 -6.13
CA GLU A 15 -10.06 11.08 -7.51
C GLU A 15 -9.03 9.97 -7.65
N LEU A 16 -7.89 10.07 -6.99
CA LEU A 16 -6.87 9.04 -7.04
C LEU A 16 -7.38 7.74 -6.43
N THR A 17 -8.06 7.82 -5.29
CA THR A 17 -8.61 6.62 -4.63
C THR A 17 -9.66 5.95 -5.53
N ALA A 18 -10.55 6.73 -6.14
CA ALA A 18 -11.56 6.21 -7.03
C ALA A 18 -10.94 5.57 -8.27
N GLU A 19 -9.91 6.19 -8.85
CA GLU A 19 -9.21 5.65 -10.00
C GLU A 19 -8.54 4.32 -9.68
N VAL A 20 -7.86 4.23 -8.55
CA VAL A 20 -7.21 2.99 -8.13
C VAL A 20 -8.27 1.92 -7.86
N PHE A 21 -9.40 2.28 -7.27
CA PHE A 21 -10.48 1.34 -7.03
C PHE A 21 -11.06 0.79 -8.34
N ASP A 22 -11.31 1.67 -9.31
CA ASP A 22 -11.86 1.28 -10.60
C ASP A 22 -10.88 0.43 -11.42
N GLU A 23 -9.58 0.67 -11.24
CA GLU A 23 -8.52 -0.05 -11.94
C GLU A 23 -7.70 -0.90 -10.97
N ALA A 24 -8.39 -1.55 -10.03
CA ALA A 24 -7.72 -2.29 -8.96
C ALA A 24 -6.78 -3.36 -9.48
N GLU A 25 -7.11 -3.99 -10.60
CA GLU A 25 -6.28 -5.04 -11.18
C GLU A 25 -4.96 -4.51 -11.72
N GLU A 26 -4.87 -3.21 -11.96
CA GLU A 26 -3.69 -2.55 -12.51
C GLU A 26 -2.89 -1.79 -11.47
N HIS A 27 -3.27 -1.88 -10.19
CA HIS A 27 -2.62 -1.12 -9.13
C HIS A 27 -2.36 -1.98 -7.90
N GLN A 28 -1.27 -1.69 -7.22
CA GLN A 28 -1.00 -2.27 -5.91
C GLN A 28 -0.16 -1.31 -5.10
N PHE A 29 -0.57 -1.11 -3.84
CA PHE A 29 0.24 -0.38 -2.87
C PHE A 29 1.20 -1.34 -2.18
N PHE A 30 2.43 -0.86 -2.01
CA PHE A 30 3.45 -1.59 -1.26
C PHE A 30 3.85 -0.76 -0.06
N PHE A 31 4.08 -1.44 1.05
CA PHE A 31 4.37 -0.80 2.32
C PHE A 31 5.67 -1.34 2.90
N SER A 32 6.41 -0.47 3.57
CA SER A 32 7.57 -0.92 4.33
C SER A 32 7.72 -0.07 5.57
N ALA A 33 8.40 -0.62 6.58
CA ALA A 33 8.64 0.07 7.84
C ALA A 33 10.11 -0.07 8.20
N SER A 34 10.70 0.98 8.75
CA SER A 34 12.11 0.96 9.16
C SER A 34 12.33 0.20 10.45
N GLY A 35 11.28 -0.03 11.23
CA GLY A 35 11.36 -0.78 12.49
C GLY A 35 10.69 -2.14 12.40
N ASN A 36 9.98 -2.52 13.47
CA ASN A 36 9.40 -3.85 13.58
C ASN A 36 7.93 -3.94 13.21
N SER A 37 7.35 -2.84 12.74
CA SER A 37 5.95 -2.85 12.29
C SER A 37 5.81 -3.61 10.98
N SER A 38 4.66 -4.20 10.76
CA SER A 38 4.38 -4.95 9.54
C SER A 38 3.00 -4.58 9.00
N PHE A 39 2.76 -4.96 7.76
CA PHE A 39 1.52 -4.64 7.05
C PHE A 39 0.85 -5.89 6.55
N LYS A 40 -0.46 -5.84 6.48
CA LYS A 40 -1.24 -6.95 5.96
C LYS A 40 -2.34 -6.38 5.08
N TYR A 41 -2.45 -6.93 3.87
CA TYR A 41 -3.54 -6.56 2.98
C TYR A 41 -4.85 -7.14 3.48
N VAL A 42 -5.91 -6.35 3.36
CA VAL A 42 -7.26 -6.82 3.71
C VAL A 42 -8.24 -6.64 2.56
N ASP A 43 -7.75 -6.25 1.40
CA ASP A 43 -8.57 -6.12 0.19
C ASP A 43 -7.97 -6.95 -0.94
N GLN A 44 -8.75 -7.10 -2.00
CA GLN A 44 -8.26 -7.79 -3.20
C GLN A 44 -9.00 -7.28 -4.42
N ASP A 45 -8.37 -7.45 -5.58
CA ASP A 45 -8.98 -7.12 -6.85
C ASP A 45 -9.86 -8.29 -7.32
N ASN A 46 -10.38 -8.18 -8.55
CA ASN A 46 -11.26 -9.22 -9.10
C ASN A 46 -10.55 -10.54 -9.38
N ASN A 47 -9.23 -10.53 -9.41
CA ASN A 47 -8.42 -11.72 -9.64
C ASN A 47 -7.95 -12.38 -8.34
N GLY A 48 -8.30 -11.80 -7.20
CA GLY A 48 -7.90 -12.31 -5.90
C GLY A 48 -6.54 -11.81 -5.43
N PHE A 49 -5.94 -10.87 -6.13
CA PHE A 49 -4.66 -10.27 -5.71
C PHE A 49 -4.88 -9.02 -4.87
N PRO A 50 -3.96 -8.70 -3.95
CA PRO A 50 -4.13 -7.53 -3.10
C PRO A 50 -4.03 -6.23 -3.87
N VAL A 51 -4.69 -5.20 -3.36
CA VAL A 51 -4.59 -3.84 -3.89
C VAL A 51 -3.90 -2.93 -2.89
N GLY A 52 -4.31 -2.96 -1.62
CA GLY A 52 -3.74 -2.14 -0.57
C GLY A 52 -4.48 -0.84 -0.31
N LEU A 53 -5.68 -0.64 -0.89
CA LEU A 53 -6.53 0.48 -0.52
C LEU A 53 -7.04 0.32 0.91
N ALA A 54 -7.12 -0.92 1.38
CA ALA A 54 -7.42 -1.25 2.76
C ALA A 54 -6.33 -2.18 3.26
N PHE A 55 -5.79 -1.88 4.42
CA PHE A 55 -4.71 -2.67 4.99
C PHE A 55 -4.74 -2.56 6.51
N GLU A 56 -4.04 -3.49 7.15
CA GLU A 56 -3.88 -3.51 8.59
C GLU A 56 -2.42 -3.28 8.92
N LEU A 57 -2.15 -2.33 9.80
CA LEU A 57 -0.82 -2.08 10.31
C LEU A 57 -0.68 -2.78 11.66
N VAL A 58 0.31 -3.67 11.76
CA VAL A 58 0.63 -4.34 13.02
C VAL A 58 1.87 -3.68 13.57
N THR A 59 1.71 -2.92 14.66
CA THR A 59 2.82 -2.18 15.24
C THR A 59 3.76 -3.12 15.99
N GLY A 60 5.06 -2.81 15.92
CA GLY A 60 6.07 -3.52 16.66
C GLY A 60 6.37 -2.84 17.99
N GLU A 61 7.64 -2.74 18.33
CA GLU A 61 8.07 -2.12 19.58
C GLU A 61 7.84 -0.62 19.57
N ALA A 62 7.66 -0.04 20.76
CA ALA A 62 7.55 1.41 20.92
C ALA A 62 8.80 2.12 20.38
N GLY A 63 8.60 3.27 19.78
CA GLY A 63 9.69 4.06 19.22
C GLY A 63 9.26 4.78 17.98
N SER A 64 10.22 5.32 17.25
CA SER A 64 9.97 6.03 16.01
C SER A 64 10.28 5.14 14.83
N GLU A 65 9.41 5.19 13.80
CA GLU A 65 9.61 4.47 12.56
C GLU A 65 9.27 5.36 11.39
N ILE A 66 9.86 5.03 10.24
CA ILE A 66 9.48 5.64 8.98
C ILE A 66 8.72 4.59 8.19
N LEU A 67 7.49 4.91 7.81
CA LEU A 67 6.68 4.06 6.96
C LEU A 67 6.75 4.57 5.54
N SER A 68 6.98 3.66 4.60
CA SER A 68 7.02 3.99 3.18
C SER A 68 5.81 3.37 2.50
N VAL A 69 5.14 4.16 1.67
CA VAL A 69 4.00 3.69 0.89
C VAL A 69 4.29 3.99 -0.57
N THR A 70 4.27 2.95 -1.40
CA THR A 70 4.53 3.07 -2.83
C THR A 70 3.36 2.52 -3.62
N LEU A 71 2.82 3.32 -4.52
CA LEU A 71 1.78 2.88 -5.45
C LEU A 71 2.43 2.51 -6.78
N ARG A 72 2.27 1.25 -7.20
CA ARG A 72 2.74 0.78 -8.50
C ARG A 72 1.57 0.63 -9.46
N HIS A 73 1.79 1.09 -10.67
CA HIS A 73 0.87 0.95 -11.79
C HIS A 73 1.33 -0.23 -12.64
N GLN A 74 0.42 -1.13 -12.94
CA GLN A 74 0.67 -2.34 -13.73
C GLN A 74 1.81 -3.22 -13.17
N PRO A 75 1.80 -3.51 -11.86
CA PRO A 75 2.77 -4.46 -11.34
C PRO A 75 2.40 -5.87 -11.77
N ASP A 76 3.38 -6.76 -11.78
CA ASP A 76 3.12 -8.17 -12.00
C ASP A 76 2.71 -8.82 -10.68
N LYS A 77 1.43 -8.82 -10.39
CA LYS A 77 0.93 -9.33 -9.10
C LYS A 77 1.13 -10.83 -8.94
N GLY A 78 1.32 -11.55 -10.04
CA GLY A 78 1.59 -12.97 -9.99
C GLY A 78 3.06 -13.33 -9.81
N ALA A 79 3.96 -12.36 -9.85
CA ALA A 79 5.37 -12.63 -9.64
C ALA A 79 5.65 -13.01 -8.19
N SER A 80 6.77 -13.69 -7.97
CA SER A 80 7.12 -14.21 -6.65
C SER A 80 7.17 -13.12 -5.58
N GLY A 81 6.42 -13.28 -4.50
CA GLY A 81 6.41 -12.39 -3.36
C GLY A 81 5.54 -11.16 -3.51
N VAL A 82 5.09 -10.82 -4.71
CA VAL A 82 4.37 -9.56 -4.95
C VAL A 82 3.03 -9.52 -4.21
N SER A 83 2.30 -10.62 -4.22
CA SER A 83 1.02 -10.71 -3.49
C SER A 83 1.20 -10.66 -1.97
N ASP A 84 2.41 -10.90 -1.49
CA ASP A 84 2.72 -10.78 -0.06
C ASP A 84 3.26 -9.40 0.30
N GLY A 85 3.36 -8.52 -0.67
CA GLY A 85 3.81 -7.16 -0.43
C GLY A 85 5.29 -6.90 -0.71
N ASP A 86 5.99 -7.86 -1.31
CA ASP A 86 7.40 -7.68 -1.68
C ASP A 86 7.47 -7.03 -3.06
N ILE A 87 7.97 -5.81 -3.11
CA ILE A 87 8.03 -5.01 -4.32
C ILE A 87 9.13 -5.46 -5.29
N THR A 88 10.05 -6.30 -4.84
CA THR A 88 11.27 -6.66 -5.60
C THR A 88 10.99 -7.11 -7.03
N ASN A 89 10.01 -7.98 -7.20
CA ASN A 89 9.69 -8.53 -8.52
C ASN A 89 8.46 -7.88 -9.17
N ALA A 90 7.96 -6.80 -8.59
CA ALA A 90 6.69 -6.23 -9.04
C ALA A 90 6.77 -5.61 -10.43
N GLY A 91 7.86 -4.96 -10.76
CA GLY A 91 7.91 -4.21 -12.02
C GLY A 91 6.88 -3.08 -12.04
N GLY A 92 6.46 -2.70 -13.22
CA GLY A 92 5.50 -1.62 -13.38
C GLY A 92 6.14 -0.25 -13.15
N GLU A 93 5.30 0.76 -12.94
CA GLU A 93 5.75 2.12 -12.74
C GLU A 93 5.30 2.66 -11.39
N THR A 94 6.15 3.43 -10.73
CA THR A 94 5.80 4.09 -9.49
C THR A 94 5.00 5.35 -9.79
N ASP A 95 3.75 5.39 -9.36
CA ASP A 95 2.89 6.56 -9.50
C ASP A 95 3.06 7.51 -8.32
N ILE A 96 3.20 6.98 -7.12
CA ILE A 96 3.32 7.77 -5.89
C ILE A 96 4.23 7.03 -4.93
N GLU A 97 5.07 7.79 -4.23
CA GLU A 97 5.82 7.26 -3.10
C GLU A 97 5.76 8.29 -1.98
N VAL A 98 5.33 7.88 -0.79
CA VAL A 98 5.17 8.76 0.35
C VAL A 98 5.83 8.15 1.58
N LEU A 99 6.50 8.99 2.35
CA LEU A 99 7.13 8.59 3.62
C LEU A 99 6.39 9.25 4.78
N PHE A 100 6.15 8.49 5.83
CA PHE A 100 5.50 8.98 7.05
C PHE A 100 6.39 8.71 8.25
N ASP A 101 6.56 9.73 9.10
CA ASP A 101 7.17 9.54 10.40
C ASP A 101 6.09 9.12 11.38
N VAL A 102 6.30 8.01 12.08
CA VAL A 102 5.32 7.45 13.00
C VAL A 102 5.96 7.20 14.35
N ILE A 103 5.23 7.56 15.39
CA ILE A 103 5.65 7.26 16.76
C ILE A 103 4.73 6.18 17.31
N ILE A 104 5.32 5.09 17.76
CA ILE A 104 4.60 3.96 18.35
C ILE A 104 4.77 4.04 19.86
N GLU A 105 3.66 4.14 20.54
CA GLU A 105 3.65 4.29 21.99
C GLU A 105 3.49 3.00 22.76
#